data_5cbfe68e0c40e964fe1de704ea68df2b
#
_entry.id   5cbfe68e0c40e964fe1de704ea68df2b
#
_cell.length_a   1.000
_cell.length_b   1.000
_cell.length_c   1.000
_cell.angle_alpha   90.00
_cell.angle_beta   90.00
_cell.angle_gamma   90.00
#
_symmetry.space_group_name_H-M   'P 1'
#
loop_
_entity.id
_entity.type
_entity.pdbx_description
1 polymer ?
#
loop_
_entity_poly.entity_id
_entity_poly.type
_entity_poly.pdbx_seq_one_letter_code
_entity_poly.pdbx_strand_id
1 'polypeptide(L)'
;MLDVAEKFFWPCDEGKGWEACKEYCHPNATFKTDADTLVYLDRLENYVEWMKDAHSMFANAKFEIKSIAEDKKRGMVLLYAIIYADNILGEEPQPIETEYVYVMKIEENKIKHITKIWYLNI
;
A
#
# COMPACT_ATOMS: atom_id res chain seq x y z
N MET A 1 9.12 1.33 14.89
CA MET A 1 8.66 0.61 13.66
C MET A 1 7.21 0.88 13.32
N LEU A 2 6.28 0.76 14.28
CA LEU A 2 4.85 1.03 14.01
C LEU A 2 4.62 2.43 13.47
N ASP A 3 5.32 3.40 14.03
CA ASP A 3 5.20 4.80 13.66
C ASP A 3 5.57 5.04 12.18
N VAL A 4 6.70 4.49 11.73
CA VAL A 4 7.14 4.61 10.34
C VAL A 4 6.15 3.92 9.40
N ALA A 5 5.67 2.74 9.76
CA ALA A 5 4.71 2.00 8.95
C ALA A 5 3.42 2.79 8.76
N GLU A 6 2.88 3.36 9.82
CA GLU A 6 1.63 4.12 9.77
C GLU A 6 1.81 5.45 9.02
N LYS A 7 2.91 6.14 9.24
CA LYS A 7 3.21 7.39 8.53
C LYS A 7 3.40 7.19 7.03
N PHE A 8 3.91 6.03 6.62
CA PHE A 8 4.01 5.67 5.21
C PHE A 8 2.64 5.35 4.62
N PHE A 9 1.80 4.63 5.37
CA PHE A 9 0.55 4.09 4.86
C PHE A 9 -0.36 5.17 4.27
N TRP A 10 -0.61 6.24 5.03
CA TRP A 10 -1.60 7.24 4.62
C TRP A 10 -1.21 7.96 3.33
N PRO A 11 -0.02 8.54 3.18
CA PRO A 11 0.31 9.19 1.91
C PRO A 11 0.40 8.22 0.75
N CYS A 12 0.80 6.97 0.98
CA CYS A 12 0.84 5.96 -0.08
C CYS A 12 -0.57 5.62 -0.55
N ASP A 13 -1.42 5.18 0.36
CA ASP A 13 -2.74 4.67 0.00
C ASP A 13 -3.71 5.76 -0.40
N GLU A 14 -3.49 6.99 0.07
CA GLU A 14 -4.27 8.15 -0.38
C GLU A 14 -3.78 8.75 -1.71
N GLY A 15 -2.79 8.12 -2.35
CA GLY A 15 -2.35 8.52 -3.68
C GLY A 15 -1.53 9.80 -3.76
N LYS A 16 -0.77 10.11 -2.72
CA LYS A 16 0.06 11.32 -2.69
C LYS A 16 1.38 11.18 -3.46
N GLY A 17 1.77 9.96 -3.81
CA GLY A 17 2.97 9.69 -4.62
C GLY A 17 4.24 9.55 -3.82
N TRP A 18 5.32 9.19 -4.53
CA TRP A 18 6.60 8.86 -3.91
C TRP A 18 7.22 10.02 -3.12
N GLU A 19 7.10 11.25 -3.63
CA GLU A 19 7.66 12.41 -2.94
C GLU A 19 7.12 12.57 -1.51
N ALA A 20 5.86 12.18 -1.28
CA ALA A 20 5.25 12.24 0.04
C ALA A 20 5.61 11.05 0.93
N CYS A 21 6.15 9.96 0.36
CA CYS A 21 6.43 8.72 1.07
C CYS A 21 7.92 8.46 1.28
N LYS A 22 8.77 9.01 0.43
CA LYS A 22 10.19 8.61 0.35
C LYS A 22 10.97 8.79 1.65
N GLU A 23 10.60 9.74 2.50
CA GLU A 23 11.31 9.96 3.76
C GLU A 23 11.19 8.78 4.72
N TYR A 24 10.16 7.94 4.54
CA TYR A 24 9.92 6.76 5.38
C TYR A 24 10.53 5.49 4.81
N CYS A 25 11.20 5.59 3.66
CA CYS A 25 11.66 4.44 2.89
C CYS A 25 13.15 4.54 2.57
N HIS A 26 13.80 3.36 2.44
CA HIS A 26 15.11 3.31 1.80
C HIS A 26 14.93 3.66 0.31
N PRO A 27 15.90 4.35 -0.30
CA PRO A 27 15.79 4.74 -1.73
C PRO A 27 15.62 3.55 -2.67
N ASN A 28 16.17 2.39 -2.29
CA ASN A 28 16.11 1.17 -3.09
C ASN A 28 15.12 0.14 -2.55
N ALA A 29 14.13 0.58 -1.77
CA ALA A 29 13.11 -0.30 -1.21
C ALA A 29 12.41 -1.09 -2.32
N THR A 30 12.16 -2.37 -2.05
CA THR A 30 11.57 -3.29 -3.01
C THR A 30 10.11 -3.59 -2.68
N PHE A 31 9.41 -4.17 -3.65
CA PHE A 31 7.98 -4.44 -3.54
C PHE A 31 7.65 -5.78 -4.19
N LYS A 32 6.66 -6.46 -3.63
CA LYS A 32 6.13 -7.70 -4.18
C LYS A 32 4.63 -7.77 -3.92
N THR A 33 3.88 -8.29 -4.88
CA THR A 33 2.44 -8.54 -4.71
C THR A 33 2.05 -9.84 -5.42
N ASP A 34 0.96 -10.43 -4.94
CA ASP A 34 0.36 -11.64 -5.53
C ASP A 34 -0.68 -11.34 -6.61
N ALA A 35 -1.01 -10.07 -6.83
CA ALA A 35 -1.95 -9.67 -7.89
C ALA A 35 -1.30 -9.83 -9.26
N ASP A 36 -1.79 -10.75 -10.09
CA ASP A 36 -1.18 -11.11 -11.38
C ASP A 36 -0.89 -9.92 -12.29
N THR A 37 -1.79 -8.94 -12.33
CA THR A 37 -1.63 -7.77 -13.19
C THR A 37 -0.57 -6.79 -12.70
N LEU A 38 -0.07 -6.96 -11.48
CA LEU A 38 0.87 -6.05 -10.85
C LEU A 38 2.21 -6.69 -10.49
N VAL A 39 2.44 -7.94 -10.89
CA VAL A 39 3.68 -8.66 -10.55
C VAL A 39 4.94 -8.01 -11.11
N TYR A 40 4.80 -7.15 -12.12
CA TYR A 40 5.92 -6.40 -12.69
C TYR A 40 6.43 -5.29 -11.78
N LEU A 41 5.65 -4.90 -10.76
CA LEU A 41 6.05 -3.87 -9.80
C LEU A 41 7.01 -4.51 -8.78
N ASP A 42 8.30 -4.23 -8.90
CA ASP A 42 9.33 -4.81 -8.04
C ASP A 42 10.05 -3.78 -7.17
N ARG A 43 9.76 -2.49 -7.37
CA ARG A 43 10.30 -1.40 -6.55
C ARG A 43 9.16 -0.69 -5.85
N LEU A 44 9.39 -0.34 -4.57
CA LEU A 44 8.37 0.34 -3.77
C LEU A 44 7.99 1.69 -4.40
N GLU A 45 8.95 2.41 -4.93
CA GLU A 45 8.70 3.68 -5.63
C GLU A 45 7.68 3.50 -6.76
N ASN A 46 7.84 2.45 -7.55
CA ASN A 46 6.93 2.18 -8.68
C ASN A 46 5.52 1.84 -8.21
N TYR A 47 5.42 1.08 -7.12
CA TYR A 47 4.11 0.77 -6.54
C TYR A 47 3.42 2.03 -6.02
N VAL A 48 4.16 2.89 -5.30
CA VAL A 48 3.60 4.13 -4.74
C VAL A 48 3.10 5.04 -5.86
N GLU A 49 3.85 5.16 -6.96
CA GLU A 49 3.42 5.92 -8.13
C GLU A 49 2.22 5.27 -8.83
N TRP A 50 2.19 3.93 -8.89
CA TRP A 50 1.02 3.22 -9.41
C TRP A 50 -0.23 3.53 -8.58
N MET A 51 -0.10 3.56 -7.26
CA MET A 51 -1.22 3.92 -6.36
C MET A 51 -1.73 5.34 -6.63
N LYS A 52 -0.83 6.27 -6.88
CA LYS A 52 -1.20 7.63 -7.24
C LYS A 52 -2.05 7.65 -8.50
N ASP A 53 -1.60 6.94 -9.54
CA ASP A 53 -2.32 6.88 -10.81
C ASP A 53 -3.63 6.12 -10.68
N ALA A 54 -3.65 5.08 -9.84
CA ALA A 54 -4.84 4.24 -9.63
C ALA A 54 -6.01 5.00 -9.03
N HIS A 55 -5.76 6.11 -8.33
CA HIS A 55 -6.82 6.93 -7.76
C HIS A 55 -7.78 7.51 -8.83
N SER A 56 -7.35 7.59 -10.09
CA SER A 56 -8.23 8.00 -11.18
C SER A 56 -9.31 6.95 -11.50
N MET A 57 -9.14 5.72 -11.04
CA MET A 57 -10.09 4.62 -11.28
C MET A 57 -11.19 4.56 -10.22
N PHE A 58 -11.09 5.35 -9.17
CA PHE A 58 -11.99 5.27 -8.01
C PHE A 58 -12.54 6.63 -7.64
N ALA A 59 -13.74 6.62 -7.08
CA ALA A 59 -14.35 7.79 -6.43
C ALA A 59 -14.68 7.42 -4.99
N ASN A 60 -14.71 8.42 -4.12
CA ASN A 60 -15.12 8.27 -2.72
C ASN A 60 -14.28 7.25 -1.94
N ALA A 61 -12.99 7.15 -2.25
CA ALA A 61 -12.10 6.20 -1.61
C ALA A 61 -11.91 6.53 -0.12
N LYS A 62 -12.09 5.51 0.72
CA LYS A 62 -11.83 5.58 2.16
C LYS A 62 -10.98 4.39 2.56
N PHE A 63 -10.03 4.63 3.46
CA PHE A 63 -9.13 3.60 3.94
C PHE A 63 -9.26 3.48 5.45
N GLU A 64 -9.18 2.25 5.94
CA GLU A 64 -9.22 1.97 7.38
C GLU A 64 -8.12 0.99 7.72
N ILE A 65 -7.32 1.31 8.73
CA ILE A 65 -6.38 0.34 9.30
C ILE A 65 -7.17 -0.47 10.33
N LYS A 66 -7.31 -1.77 10.06
CA LYS A 66 -8.05 -2.68 10.96
C LYS A 66 -7.18 -3.20 12.07
N SER A 67 -5.89 -3.41 11.80
CA SER A 67 -4.94 -3.87 12.80
C SER A 67 -3.52 -3.61 12.32
N ILE A 68 -2.64 -3.34 13.25
CA ILE A 68 -1.21 -3.18 12.96
C ILE A 68 -0.43 -3.80 14.12
N ALA A 69 0.59 -4.59 13.78
CA ALA A 69 1.39 -5.30 14.77
C ALA A 69 2.86 -5.29 14.32
N GLU A 70 3.75 -5.36 15.30
CA GLU A 70 5.18 -5.41 15.00
C GLU A 70 5.83 -6.66 15.60
N ASP A 71 6.83 -7.17 14.91
CA ASP A 71 7.74 -8.20 15.37
C ASP A 71 9.12 -7.55 15.44
N LYS A 72 9.50 -7.07 16.61
CA LYS A 72 10.75 -6.35 16.82
C LYS A 72 11.96 -7.24 16.57
N LYS A 73 11.85 -8.51 16.92
CA LYS A 73 12.94 -9.48 16.75
C LYS A 73 13.31 -9.65 15.28
N ARG A 74 12.31 -9.66 14.39
CA ARG A 74 12.53 -9.87 12.97
C ARG A 74 12.51 -8.58 12.15
N GLY A 75 12.24 -7.44 12.78
CA GLY A 75 12.18 -6.16 12.09
C GLY A 75 11.02 -6.06 11.12
N MET A 76 9.86 -6.61 11.48
CA MET A 76 8.70 -6.67 10.62
C MET A 76 7.51 -5.92 11.21
N VAL A 77 6.71 -5.32 10.33
CA VAL A 77 5.40 -4.78 10.68
C VAL A 77 4.37 -5.38 9.74
N LEU A 78 3.26 -5.84 10.31
CA LEU A 78 2.11 -6.32 9.54
C LEU A 78 0.97 -5.33 9.73
N LEU A 79 0.46 -4.82 8.62
CA LEU A 79 -0.60 -3.82 8.62
C LEU A 79 -1.77 -4.37 7.81
N TYR A 80 -2.89 -4.60 8.48
CA TYR A 80 -4.12 -5.10 7.88
C TYR A 80 -5.08 -3.92 7.67
N ALA A 81 -5.52 -3.72 6.45
CA ALA A 81 -6.33 -2.56 6.09
C ALA A 81 -7.46 -2.95 5.13
N ILE A 82 -8.36 -2.02 4.94
CA ILE A 82 -9.45 -2.18 3.98
C ILE A 82 -9.65 -0.87 3.22
N ILE A 83 -9.94 -0.98 1.92
CA ILE A 83 -10.38 0.13 1.09
C ILE A 83 -11.86 -0.01 0.78
N TYR A 84 -12.60 1.09 0.92
CA TYR A 84 -13.95 1.25 0.43
C TYR A 84 -13.92 2.32 -0.65
N ALA A 85 -14.43 2.02 -1.83
CA ALA A 85 -14.43 3.00 -2.92
C ALA A 85 -15.50 2.63 -3.94
N ASP A 86 -15.69 3.52 -4.92
CA ASP A 86 -16.51 3.24 -6.09
C ASP A 86 -15.58 3.14 -7.29
N ASN A 87 -15.64 2.01 -8.00
CA ASN A 87 -14.95 1.84 -9.26
C ASN A 87 -15.73 2.58 -10.34
N ILE A 88 -15.12 3.57 -10.98
CA ILE A 88 -15.76 4.45 -11.95
C ILE A 88 -15.32 4.19 -13.39
N LEU A 89 -14.65 3.07 -13.66
CA LEU A 89 -14.20 2.73 -15.03
C LEU A 89 -15.33 2.26 -15.92
N GLY A 90 -16.43 1.75 -15.37
CA GLY A 90 -17.60 1.30 -16.13
C GLY A 90 -18.63 2.40 -16.35
N GLU A 91 -19.75 2.04 -16.97
CA GLU A 91 -20.84 2.97 -17.24
C GLU A 91 -21.50 3.49 -15.96
N GLU A 92 -21.55 2.64 -14.93
CA GLU A 92 -22.10 3.00 -13.63
C GLU A 92 -21.08 2.71 -12.54
N PRO A 93 -21.02 3.57 -11.49
CA PRO A 93 -20.13 3.31 -10.35
C PRO A 93 -20.46 1.96 -9.70
N GLN A 94 -19.44 1.18 -9.38
CA GLN A 94 -19.59 -0.11 -8.70
C GLN A 94 -18.86 -0.02 -7.36
N PRO A 95 -19.55 -0.25 -6.23
CA PRO A 95 -18.88 -0.24 -4.94
C PRO A 95 -17.89 -1.38 -4.83
N ILE A 96 -16.73 -1.08 -4.27
CA ILE A 96 -15.72 -2.09 -3.96
C ILE A 96 -15.38 -2.01 -2.48
N GLU A 97 -15.01 -3.17 -1.95
CA GLU A 97 -14.54 -3.32 -0.58
C GLU A 97 -13.46 -4.40 -0.64
N THR A 98 -12.22 -4.01 -0.42
CA THR A 98 -11.08 -4.91 -0.57
C THR A 98 -10.20 -4.85 0.66
N GLU A 99 -10.00 -6.01 1.28
CA GLU A 99 -9.08 -6.16 2.39
C GLU A 99 -7.70 -6.52 1.87
N TYR A 100 -6.66 -6.02 2.54
CA TYR A 100 -5.29 -6.32 2.17
C TYR A 100 -4.35 -6.21 3.36
N VAL A 101 -3.17 -6.81 3.21
CA VAL A 101 -2.13 -6.79 4.23
C VAL A 101 -0.83 -6.30 3.60
N TYR A 102 -0.19 -5.35 4.25
CA TYR A 102 1.19 -5.00 3.98
C TYR A 102 2.09 -5.73 4.96
N VAL A 103 3.02 -6.51 4.44
CA VAL A 103 4.09 -7.12 5.22
C VAL A 103 5.33 -6.28 4.97
N MET A 104 5.74 -5.50 5.98
CA MET A 104 6.80 -4.50 5.82
C MET A 104 8.08 -4.94 6.53
N LYS A 105 9.19 -4.94 5.83
CA LYS A 105 10.52 -5.11 6.42
C LYS A 105 11.08 -3.73 6.76
N ILE A 106 11.41 -3.51 8.02
CA ILE A 106 11.94 -2.24 8.52
C ILE A 106 13.41 -2.43 8.91
N GLU A 107 14.29 -1.58 8.40
CA GLU A 107 15.69 -1.53 8.79
C GLU A 107 16.09 -0.07 8.99
N GLU A 108 16.83 0.21 10.07
CA GLU A 108 17.27 1.57 10.40
C GLU A 108 16.11 2.57 10.42
N ASN A 109 14.96 2.09 10.92
CA ASN A 109 13.72 2.86 11.04
C ASN A 109 13.16 3.37 9.71
N LYS A 110 13.43 2.65 8.62
CA LYS A 110 12.89 2.93 7.28
C LYS A 110 12.43 1.64 6.62
N ILE A 111 11.46 1.75 5.75
CA ILE A 111 10.90 0.60 5.02
C ILE A 111 11.88 0.17 3.95
N LYS A 112 12.27 -1.10 3.98
CA LYS A 112 13.17 -1.70 3.01
C LYS A 112 12.43 -2.55 1.97
N HIS A 113 11.35 -3.19 2.38
CA HIS A 113 10.57 -4.05 1.50
C HIS A 113 9.12 -4.10 1.97
N ILE A 114 8.19 -4.15 1.02
CA ILE A 114 6.79 -4.43 1.31
C ILE A 114 6.32 -5.56 0.42
N THR A 115 5.65 -6.55 1.02
CA THR A 115 4.84 -7.52 0.31
C THR A 115 3.38 -7.16 0.56
N LYS A 116 2.61 -6.96 -0.51
CA LYS A 116 1.18 -6.68 -0.41
C LYS A 116 0.40 -7.94 -0.79
N ILE A 117 -0.44 -8.40 0.12
CA ILE A 117 -1.30 -9.57 -0.07
C ILE A 117 -2.72 -9.06 -0.13
N TRP A 118 -3.37 -9.24 -1.27
CA TRP A 118 -4.73 -8.78 -1.48
C TRP A 118 -5.40 -9.58 -2.60
N TYR A 119 -6.73 -9.50 -2.65
CA TYR A 119 -7.49 -10.01 -3.79
C TYR A 119 -7.90 -8.82 -4.64
N LEU A 120 -7.22 -8.66 -5.77
CA LEU A 120 -7.49 -7.60 -6.72
C LEU A 120 -8.39 -8.14 -7.83
N ASN A 121 -9.63 -7.64 -7.85
CA ASN A 121 -10.65 -8.08 -8.80
C ASN A 121 -11.06 -6.91 -9.70
N ILE A 122 -10.17 -6.58 -10.62
CA ILE A 122 -10.43 -5.52 -11.59
C ILE A 122 -10.04 -5.95 -12.99
#